data_32c460ce0cc9d56a50164d8278e61d33
#
_entry.id   32c460ce0cc9d56a50164d8278e61d33
#
_cell.length_a   1.000
_cell.length_b   1.000
_cell.length_c   1.000
_cell.angle_alpha   90.00
_cell.angle_beta   90.00
_cell.angle_gamma   90.00
#
_symmetry.space_group_name_H-M   'P 1'
#
loop_
_entity.id
_entity.type
_entity.pdbx_description
1 polymer ?
#
loop_
_entity_poly.entity_id
_entity_poly.type
_entity_poly.pdbx_seq_one_letter_code
_entity_poly.pdbx_strand_id
1 'polypeptide(L)' 'THQYIRQKRLLRAAEEIRRGTPVLKAAMEAGFNDYSAFLRAFQAAYGMSPREWK' A
#
# COMPACT_ATOMS: atom_id res chain seq x y z
N THR A 1 6.13 16.69 5.06
CA THR A 1 7.11 16.10 4.17
C THR A 1 6.54 14.97 3.34
N HIS A 2 7.24 14.61 2.29
CA HIS A 2 6.77 13.58 1.37
C HIS A 2 6.66 12.21 2.03
N GLN A 3 7.55 11.92 2.97
CA GLN A 3 7.53 10.63 3.65
C GLN A 3 6.28 10.44 4.49
N TYR A 4 5.83 11.51 5.13
CA TYR A 4 4.64 11.44 5.97
C TYR A 4 3.40 11.10 5.15
N ILE A 5 3.25 11.75 4.00
CA ILE A 5 2.10 11.51 3.12
C ILE A 5 2.13 10.09 2.57
N ARG A 6 3.31 9.63 2.19
CA ARG A 6 3.47 8.27 1.66
C ARG A 6 3.10 7.23 2.70
N GLN A 7 3.53 7.45 3.94
CA GLN A 7 3.22 6.52 5.02
C GLN A 7 1.72 6.44 5.28
N LYS A 8 1.03 7.57 5.24
CA LYS A 8 -0.42 7.57 5.42
C LYS A 8 -1.12 6.80 4.31
N ARG A 9 -0.67 6.98 3.07
CA ARG A 9 -1.25 6.26 1.95
C ARG A 9 -1.04 4.76 2.08
N LEU A 10 0.16 4.38 2.49
CA LEU A 10 0.47 2.96 2.69
C LEU A 10 -0.36 2.36 3.82
N LEU A 11 -0.52 3.09 4.90
CA LEU A 11 -1.33 2.62 6.02
C LEU A 11 -2.76 2.37 5.58
N ARG A 12 -3.33 3.30 4.84
CA ARG A 12 -4.69 3.14 4.34
C ARG A 12 -4.82 1.91 3.45
N ALA A 13 -3.86 1.73 2.55
CA ALA A 13 -3.86 0.57 1.68
C ALA A 13 -3.74 -0.72 2.47
N ALA A 14 -2.87 -0.74 3.48
CA ALA A 14 -2.70 -1.92 4.32
C ALA A 14 -3.99 -2.29 5.04
N GLU A 15 -4.70 -1.29 5.55
CA GLU A 15 -5.97 -1.54 6.23
C GLU A 15 -7.01 -2.10 5.27
N GLU A 16 -7.08 -1.57 4.05
CA GLU A 16 -8.01 -2.04 3.05
C GLU A 16 -7.72 -3.49 2.66
N ILE A 17 -6.45 -3.82 2.51
CA ILE A 17 -6.06 -5.19 2.17
C ILE A 17 -6.46 -6.15 3.29
N ARG A 18 -6.30 -5.74 4.53
CA ARG A 18 -6.70 -6.58 5.66
C ARG A 18 -8.21 -6.81 5.69
N ARG A 19 -8.97 -5.87 5.17
CA ARG A 19 -10.42 -6.02 5.09
C ARG A 19 -10.86 -6.96 3.97
N GLY A 20 -9.94 -7.32 3.10
CA GLY A 20 -10.24 -8.18 1.97
C GLY A 20 -10.29 -7.46 0.64
N THR A 21 -9.93 -6.19 0.61
CA THR A 21 -9.90 -5.42 -0.63
C THR A 21 -8.77 -5.94 -1.52
N PRO A 22 -9.01 -6.10 -2.84
CA PRO A 22 -7.94 -6.50 -3.75
C PRO A 22 -6.76 -5.53 -3.68
N VAL A 23 -5.55 -6.08 -3.78
CA VAL A 23 -4.34 -5.27 -3.66
C VAL A 23 -4.34 -4.14 -4.69
N LEU A 24 -4.70 -4.44 -5.93
CA LEU A 24 -4.72 -3.42 -6.98
C LEU A 24 -5.67 -2.28 -6.63
N LYS A 25 -6.85 -2.63 -6.16
CA LYS A 25 -7.84 -1.61 -5.79
C LYS A 25 -7.34 -0.77 -4.63
N ALA A 26 -6.74 -1.41 -3.62
CA ALA A 26 -6.21 -0.69 -2.47
C ALA A 26 -5.13 0.30 -2.90
N ALA A 27 -4.25 -0.11 -3.83
CA ALA A 27 -3.21 0.76 -4.32
C ALA A 27 -3.80 1.98 -5.03
N MET A 28 -4.79 1.76 -5.87
CA MET A 28 -5.41 2.86 -6.61
C MET A 28 -6.14 3.82 -5.68
N GLU A 29 -6.85 3.30 -4.69
CA GLU A 29 -7.56 4.15 -3.74
C GLU A 29 -6.61 4.92 -2.84
N ALA A 30 -5.41 4.38 -2.61
CA ALA A 30 -4.41 5.08 -1.84
C ALA A 30 -3.73 6.19 -2.63
N GLY A 31 -3.98 6.25 -3.94
CA GLY A 31 -3.45 7.33 -4.77
C GLY A 31 -2.19 6.98 -5.52
N PHE A 32 -1.85 5.70 -5.59
CA PHE A 32 -0.67 5.28 -6.36
C PHE A 32 -1.06 5.07 -7.81
N ASN A 33 -0.34 5.74 -8.71
CA ASN A 33 -0.59 5.60 -10.14
C ASN A 33 0.08 4.38 -10.73
N ASP A 34 1.10 3.86 -10.05
CA ASP A 34 1.89 2.74 -10.55
C ASP A 34 1.89 1.64 -9.50
N TYR A 35 1.40 0.47 -9.90
CA TYR A 35 1.32 -0.67 -8.99
C TYR A 35 2.71 -1.12 -8.52
N SER A 36 3.70 -1.08 -9.42
CA SER A 36 5.06 -1.45 -9.06
C SER A 36 5.62 -0.52 -8.00
N ALA A 37 5.36 0.78 -8.13
CA ALA A 37 5.81 1.74 -7.13
C ALA A 37 5.15 1.48 -5.79
N PHE A 38 3.85 1.12 -5.81
CA PHE A 38 3.14 0.76 -4.59
C PHE A 38 3.78 -0.45 -3.92
N LEU A 39 4.08 -1.49 -4.69
CA LEU A 39 4.69 -2.69 -4.16
C LEU A 39 6.01 -2.41 -3.48
N ARG A 40 6.86 -1.61 -4.14
CA ARG A 40 8.16 -1.25 -3.57
C ARG A 40 8.01 -0.47 -2.27
N ALA A 41 7.11 0.50 -2.28
CA ALA A 41 6.91 1.32 -1.08
C ALA A 41 6.37 0.47 0.06
N PHE A 42 5.43 -0.44 -0.24
CA PHE A 42 4.85 -1.32 0.77
C PHE A 42 5.91 -2.23 1.38
N GLN A 43 6.74 -2.85 0.54
CA GLN A 43 7.78 -3.73 1.04
C GLN A 43 8.79 -2.97 1.89
N ALA A 44 9.14 -1.75 1.49
CA ALA A 44 10.07 -0.95 2.26
C ALA A 44 9.51 -0.57 3.62
N ALA A 45 8.20 -0.33 3.68
CA ALA A 45 7.57 0.11 4.92
C ALA A 45 7.25 -1.06 5.86
N TYR A 46 6.82 -2.20 5.33
CA TYR A 46 6.33 -3.30 6.14
C TYR A 46 7.18 -4.56 6.06
N GLY A 47 8.16 -4.59 5.19
CA GLY A 47 9.07 -5.72 5.08
C GLY A 47 8.48 -6.95 4.40
N MET A 48 7.28 -6.83 3.81
CA MET A 48 6.64 -7.92 3.10
C MET A 48 5.76 -7.38 2.00
N SER A 49 5.44 -8.22 1.02
CA SER A 49 4.60 -7.80 -0.08
C SER A 49 3.14 -7.69 0.37
N PRO A 50 2.32 -6.89 -0.33
CA PRO A 50 0.90 -6.79 0.02
C PRO A 50 0.15 -8.12 -0.05
N ARG A 51 0.62 -9.04 -0.87
CA ARG A 51 -0.02 -10.35 -0.97
C ARG A 51 0.11 -11.16 0.31
N GLU A 52 1.22 -10.97 1.02
CA GLU A 52 1.46 -11.65 2.28
C GLU A 52 0.82 -10.92 3.46
N TRP A 53 0.42 -9.69 3.23
CA TRP A 53 -0.19 -8.86 4.26
C TRP A 53 -1.67 -9.20 4.41
N LYS A 54 -2.03 -9.72 5.56
CA LYS A 54 -3.43 -10.04 5.85
C LYS A 54 -3.80 -9.75 7.28
#